data_f2dfc3e6ff20a7cff1a6d7761798b812
#
_entry.id   f2dfc3e6ff20a7cff1a6d7761798b812
#
_cell.length_a   1.000
_cell.length_b   1.000
_cell.length_c   1.000
_cell.angle_alpha   90.00
_cell.angle_beta   90.00
_cell.angle_gamma   90.00
#
_symmetry.space_group_name_H-M   'P 1'
#
loop_
_entity.id
_entity.type
_entity.pdbx_description
1 polymer ?
#
loop_
_entity_poly.entity_id
_entity_poly.type
_entity_poly.pdbx_seq_one_letter_code
_entity_poly.pdbx_strand_id
1 'polypeptide(L)'
;MKIITDFFLILIVLLSVNNVNGQKDLRIGYINMEYILSNIQDFEIANKEFDYKIEQWKNEIFEREKEIKTKRKELEFEKDLIPNQIYIKRSKELDFDFQELENYKKKRFGPDGDWLVQEKILIQPIQDEVLAIVQKIADKNKFDFIFDKSSAVIMLYSEKKYDISELVLRSILRQEKIENLEIEFEDERKKEIEEKRRLALEKNKKRRDSVSKLRELKKLEIKRKRDSLFNIKKKIKT
;
A
#
# COMPACT_ATOMS: atom_id res chain seq x y z
N MET A 1 -76.85 -29.31 -0.91
CA MET A 1 -75.98 -28.46 -1.80
C MET A 1 -75.35 -27.26 -1.06
N LYS A 2 -76.06 -26.50 -0.29
CA LYS A 2 -75.50 -25.32 0.45
C LYS A 2 -74.34 -25.67 1.33
N ILE A 3 -74.37 -26.73 2.11
CA ILE A 3 -73.29 -27.12 3.05
C ILE A 3 -71.97 -27.45 2.34
N ILE A 4 -72.04 -28.02 1.11
CA ILE A 4 -70.82 -28.35 0.33
C ILE A 4 -70.20 -27.06 -0.27
N THR A 5 -71.02 -26.10 -0.68
CA THR A 5 -70.57 -24.79 -1.18
C THR A 5 -69.93 -23.96 -0.08
N ASP A 6 -70.50 -23.96 1.13
CA ASP A 6 -69.93 -23.24 2.28
C ASP A 6 -68.60 -23.88 2.72
N PHE A 7 -68.48 -25.20 2.70
CA PHE A 7 -67.22 -25.87 2.99
C PHE A 7 -66.14 -25.54 1.95
N PHE A 8 -66.51 -25.47 0.66
CA PHE A 8 -65.59 -25.11 -0.42
C PHE A 8 -65.11 -23.67 -0.33
N LEU A 9 -66.00 -22.76 0.08
CA LEU A 9 -65.70 -21.34 0.30
C LEU A 9 -64.73 -21.15 1.47
N ILE A 10 -64.92 -21.88 2.58
CA ILE A 10 -64.03 -21.87 3.73
C ILE A 10 -62.65 -22.43 3.34
N LEU A 11 -62.59 -23.48 2.54
CA LEU A 11 -61.36 -24.09 2.04
C LEU A 11 -60.55 -23.12 1.15
N ILE A 12 -61.25 -22.34 0.28
CA ILE A 12 -60.62 -21.32 -0.57
C ILE A 12 -60.04 -20.17 0.28
N VAL A 13 -60.75 -19.74 1.31
CA VAL A 13 -60.29 -18.70 2.24
C VAL A 13 -59.06 -19.19 3.04
N LEU A 14 -59.04 -20.44 3.49
CA LEU A 14 -57.89 -21.06 4.17
C LEU A 14 -56.67 -21.19 3.26
N LEU A 15 -56.83 -21.48 1.99
CA LEU A 15 -55.76 -21.58 1.01
C LEU A 15 -55.18 -20.19 0.60
N SER A 16 -56.00 -19.13 0.64
CA SER A 16 -55.53 -17.77 0.31
C SER A 16 -54.69 -17.11 1.42
N VAL A 17 -54.78 -17.57 2.68
CA VAL A 17 -54.02 -17.02 3.81
C VAL A 17 -52.53 -17.44 3.78
N ASN A 18 -52.15 -18.48 3.02
CA ASN A 18 -50.79 -18.98 2.97
C ASN A 18 -49.80 -18.19 2.07
N ASN A 19 -50.27 -17.15 1.37
CA ASN A 19 -49.41 -16.30 0.53
C ASN A 19 -48.94 -15.01 1.21
N VAL A 20 -48.88 -14.97 2.54
CA VAL A 20 -48.18 -13.91 3.25
C VAL A 20 -46.68 -14.19 3.08
N ASN A 21 -46.12 -13.82 1.91
CA ASN A 21 -44.71 -13.68 1.75
C ASN A 21 -44.26 -12.64 2.78
N GLY A 22 -43.72 -13.12 3.89
CA GLY A 22 -43.17 -12.25 4.92
C GLY A 22 -42.21 -11.28 4.25
N GLN A 23 -42.44 -10.01 4.39
CA GLN A 23 -41.52 -8.99 3.92
C GLN A 23 -40.14 -9.32 4.56
N LYS A 24 -39.16 -9.61 3.70
CA LYS A 24 -37.80 -9.84 4.18
C LYS A 24 -37.38 -8.59 4.93
N ASP A 25 -37.10 -8.74 6.23
CA ASP A 25 -36.65 -7.63 7.06
C ASP A 25 -35.36 -7.04 6.46
N LEU A 26 -35.41 -5.76 6.13
CA LEU A 26 -34.29 -5.03 5.56
C LEU A 26 -33.19 -4.92 6.62
N ARG A 27 -32.01 -5.46 6.34
CA ARG A 27 -30.85 -5.41 7.24
C ARG A 27 -29.98 -4.23 6.88
N ILE A 28 -30.00 -3.22 7.72
CA ILE A 28 -29.21 -2.00 7.56
C ILE A 28 -28.12 -1.99 8.60
N GLY A 29 -26.91 -1.61 8.19
CA GLY A 29 -25.79 -1.32 9.07
C GLY A 29 -25.21 0.06 8.78
N TYR A 30 -24.36 0.54 9.67
CA TYR A 30 -23.53 1.71 9.38
C TYR A 30 -22.11 1.51 9.95
N ILE A 31 -21.18 2.22 9.32
CA ILE A 31 -19.78 2.31 9.75
C ILE A 31 -19.41 3.77 10.01
N ASN A 32 -18.33 3.96 10.73
CA ASN A 32 -17.59 5.22 10.78
C ASN A 32 -16.22 4.98 10.12
N MET A 33 -16.07 5.36 8.86
CA MET A 33 -14.82 5.18 8.11
C MET A 33 -13.65 5.90 8.79
N GLU A 34 -13.86 7.12 9.27
CA GLU A 34 -12.83 7.90 9.99
C GLU A 34 -12.34 7.16 11.25
N TYR A 35 -13.27 6.61 12.05
CA TYR A 35 -12.93 5.81 13.21
C TYR A 35 -12.14 4.55 12.81
N ILE A 36 -12.56 3.84 11.78
CA ILE A 36 -11.87 2.63 11.32
C ILE A 36 -10.45 2.99 10.87
N LEU A 37 -10.31 3.96 9.98
CA LEU A 37 -9.01 4.39 9.44
C LEU A 37 -8.06 4.87 10.54
N SER A 38 -8.55 5.67 11.51
CA SER A 38 -7.71 6.17 12.61
C SER A 38 -7.17 5.07 13.55
N ASN A 39 -7.69 3.84 13.44
CA ASN A 39 -7.22 2.68 14.21
C ASN A 39 -6.41 1.66 13.35
N ILE A 40 -6.07 2.01 12.10
CA ILE A 40 -5.21 1.24 11.20
C ILE A 40 -3.82 1.88 11.19
N GLN A 41 -2.78 1.09 11.49
CA GLN A 41 -1.41 1.60 11.56
C GLN A 41 -0.91 2.11 10.20
N ASP A 42 -1.22 1.41 9.12
CA ASP A 42 -0.80 1.79 7.78
C ASP A 42 -1.43 3.12 7.34
N PHE A 43 -2.67 3.40 7.76
CA PHE A 43 -3.29 4.70 7.53
C PHE A 43 -2.57 5.83 8.30
N GLU A 44 -2.17 5.59 9.55
CA GLU A 44 -1.42 6.57 10.33
C GLU A 44 -0.09 6.92 9.67
N ILE A 45 0.62 5.91 9.15
CA ILE A 45 1.89 6.07 8.43
C ILE A 45 1.67 6.85 7.13
N ALA A 46 0.70 6.44 6.32
CA ALA A 46 0.37 7.06 5.04
C ALA A 46 -0.09 8.52 5.23
N ASN A 47 -0.90 8.78 6.25
CA ASN A 47 -1.37 10.15 6.56
C ASN A 47 -0.22 11.06 6.99
N LYS A 48 0.71 10.56 7.81
CA LYS A 48 1.93 11.32 8.19
C LYS A 48 2.81 11.64 6.98
N GLU A 49 2.96 10.70 6.06
CA GLU A 49 3.72 10.92 4.82
C GLU A 49 3.03 11.94 3.92
N PHE A 50 1.71 11.85 3.79
CA PHE A 50 0.91 12.82 3.07
C PHE A 50 1.03 14.22 3.67
N ASP A 51 0.81 14.36 4.98
CA ASP A 51 0.92 15.64 5.68
C ASP A 51 2.33 16.24 5.55
N TYR A 52 3.36 15.43 5.68
CA TYR A 52 4.75 15.87 5.49
C TYR A 52 4.97 16.45 4.09
N LYS A 53 4.42 15.80 3.05
CA LYS A 53 4.52 16.27 1.66
C LYS A 53 3.80 17.60 1.46
N ILE A 54 2.60 17.72 2.03
CA ILE A 54 1.80 18.94 1.99
C ILE A 54 2.54 20.10 2.68
N GLU A 55 3.10 19.84 3.86
CA GLU A 55 3.87 20.86 4.60
C GLU A 55 5.16 21.28 3.87
N GLN A 56 5.85 20.34 3.20
CA GLN A 56 6.98 20.71 2.34
C GLN A 56 6.57 21.71 1.26
N TRP A 57 5.48 21.43 0.52
CA TRP A 57 5.02 22.36 -0.53
C TRP A 57 4.54 23.71 0.01
N LYS A 58 3.87 23.73 1.15
CA LYS A 58 3.48 24.99 1.82
C LYS A 58 4.70 25.82 2.21
N ASN A 59 5.72 25.19 2.77
CA ASN A 59 6.96 25.85 3.16
C ASN A 59 7.71 26.40 1.93
N GLU A 60 7.80 25.63 0.84
CA GLU A 60 8.40 26.11 -0.41
C GLU A 60 7.65 27.35 -0.97
N ILE A 61 6.32 27.33 -0.95
CA ILE A 61 5.50 28.46 -1.37
C ILE A 61 5.76 29.66 -0.47
N PHE A 62 5.74 29.45 0.83
CA PHE A 62 5.96 30.52 1.81
C PHE A 62 7.33 31.20 1.65
N GLU A 63 8.40 30.43 1.49
CA GLU A 63 9.74 31.00 1.29
C GLU A 63 9.85 31.76 -0.04
N ARG A 64 9.28 31.25 -1.13
CA ARG A 64 9.24 31.95 -2.41
C ARG A 64 8.40 33.26 -2.34
N GLU A 65 7.25 33.23 -1.67
CA GLU A 65 6.43 34.43 -1.43
C GLU A 65 7.20 35.49 -0.66
N LYS A 66 7.88 35.08 0.41
CA LYS A 66 8.69 35.96 1.25
C LYS A 66 9.85 36.57 0.47
N GLU A 67 10.52 35.78 -0.37
CA GLU A 67 11.61 36.28 -1.22
C GLU A 67 11.12 37.30 -2.23
N ILE A 68 10.04 37.02 -2.97
CA ILE A 68 9.44 37.95 -3.94
C ILE A 68 8.99 39.25 -3.24
N LYS A 69 8.34 39.10 -2.09
CA LYS A 69 7.89 40.26 -1.30
C LYS A 69 9.05 41.13 -0.83
N THR A 70 10.15 40.53 -0.41
CA THR A 70 11.36 41.23 0.02
C THR A 70 12.00 41.95 -1.14
N LYS A 71 12.26 41.29 -2.26
CA LYS A 71 12.81 41.86 -3.49
C LYS A 71 11.94 43.00 -4.02
N ARG A 72 10.60 42.89 -3.95
CA ARG A 72 9.67 43.94 -4.38
C ARG A 72 9.78 45.20 -3.49
N LYS A 73 9.92 45.03 -2.18
CA LYS A 73 10.14 46.15 -1.25
C LYS A 73 11.50 46.81 -1.50
N GLU A 74 12.56 46.04 -1.70
CA GLU A 74 13.89 46.54 -2.01
C GLU A 74 13.88 47.33 -3.31
N LEU A 75 13.27 46.80 -4.36
CA LEU A 75 13.16 47.47 -5.66
C LEU A 75 12.36 48.80 -5.56
N GLU A 76 11.28 48.86 -4.77
CA GLU A 76 10.51 50.09 -4.56
C GLU A 76 11.31 51.11 -3.76
N PHE A 77 12.13 50.69 -2.81
CA PHE A 77 13.03 51.56 -2.06
C PHE A 77 14.14 52.15 -2.96
N GLU A 78 14.65 51.38 -3.92
CA GLU A 78 15.69 51.81 -4.86
C GLU A 78 15.15 52.62 -6.04
N LYS A 79 13.85 52.79 -6.20
CA LYS A 79 13.18 53.35 -7.38
C LYS A 79 13.75 54.67 -7.84
N ASP A 80 13.99 55.57 -6.90
CA ASP A 80 14.52 56.92 -7.18
C ASP A 80 16.06 56.94 -7.28
N LEU A 81 16.72 55.85 -6.97
CA LEU A 81 18.19 55.73 -6.94
C LEU A 81 18.77 55.05 -8.19
N ILE A 82 17.92 54.36 -8.96
CA ILE A 82 18.35 53.60 -10.15
C ILE A 82 17.74 54.14 -11.43
N PRO A 83 18.41 53.98 -12.60
CA PRO A 83 17.85 54.36 -13.89
C PRO A 83 16.51 53.64 -14.16
N ASN A 84 15.54 54.39 -14.72
CA ASN A 84 14.20 53.85 -14.97
C ASN A 84 14.18 52.56 -15.81
N GLN A 85 15.10 52.42 -16.75
CA GLN A 85 15.22 51.17 -17.55
C GLN A 85 15.58 49.94 -16.68
N ILE A 86 16.42 50.13 -15.68
CA ILE A 86 16.79 49.07 -14.73
C ILE A 86 15.61 48.73 -13.82
N TYR A 87 14.90 49.74 -13.32
CA TYR A 87 13.69 49.54 -12.53
C TYR A 87 12.64 48.73 -13.30
N ILE A 88 12.33 49.12 -14.54
CA ILE A 88 11.37 48.40 -15.39
C ILE A 88 11.81 46.95 -15.64
N LYS A 89 13.09 46.70 -15.90
CA LYS A 89 13.63 45.36 -16.12
C LYS A 89 13.44 44.49 -14.87
N ARG A 90 13.87 44.94 -13.70
CA ARG A 90 13.75 44.21 -12.44
C ARG A 90 12.28 44.01 -12.02
N SER A 91 11.40 44.98 -12.30
CA SER A 91 9.96 44.82 -12.06
C SER A 91 9.37 43.68 -12.90
N LYS A 92 9.73 43.59 -14.19
CA LYS A 92 9.29 42.49 -15.05
C LYS A 92 9.83 41.12 -14.60
N GLU A 93 11.06 41.06 -14.11
CA GLU A 93 11.64 39.83 -13.56
C GLU A 93 10.86 39.37 -12.31
N LEU A 94 10.50 40.30 -11.41
CA LEU A 94 9.68 39.99 -10.24
C LEU A 94 8.24 39.61 -10.60
N ASP A 95 7.67 40.21 -11.63
CA ASP A 95 6.34 39.80 -12.14
C ASP A 95 6.38 38.38 -12.75
N PHE A 96 7.48 38.02 -13.41
CA PHE A 96 7.71 36.67 -13.90
C PHE A 96 7.85 35.68 -12.73
N ASP A 97 8.68 35.98 -11.74
CA ASP A 97 8.84 35.15 -10.53
C ASP A 97 7.50 34.94 -9.82
N PHE A 98 6.68 35.96 -9.75
CA PHE A 98 5.33 35.89 -9.17
C PHE A 98 4.41 34.95 -9.99
N GLN A 99 4.43 35.08 -11.32
CA GLN A 99 3.64 34.17 -12.19
C GLN A 99 4.09 32.70 -12.05
N GLU A 100 5.39 32.46 -11.98
CA GLU A 100 5.93 31.10 -11.74
C GLU A 100 5.48 30.57 -10.38
N LEU A 101 5.44 31.37 -9.34
CA LEU A 101 4.93 30.99 -8.03
C LEU A 101 3.43 30.64 -8.08
N GLU A 102 2.61 31.44 -8.76
CA GLU A 102 1.18 31.17 -8.92
C GLU A 102 0.94 29.89 -9.74
N ASN A 103 1.73 29.66 -10.79
CA ASN A 103 1.71 28.40 -11.53
C ASN A 103 2.09 27.22 -10.65
N TYR A 104 3.12 27.38 -9.80
CA TYR A 104 3.54 26.36 -8.85
C TYR A 104 2.43 26.03 -7.83
N LYS A 105 1.80 27.06 -7.22
CA LYS A 105 0.65 26.88 -6.31
C LYS A 105 -0.48 26.13 -6.99
N LYS A 106 -0.84 26.52 -8.21
CA LYS A 106 -1.89 25.86 -8.98
C LYS A 106 -1.54 24.41 -9.30
N LYS A 107 -0.27 24.14 -9.64
CA LYS A 107 0.20 22.77 -9.89
C LYS A 107 0.11 21.89 -8.63
N ARG A 108 0.47 22.46 -7.44
CA ARG A 108 0.46 21.69 -6.18
C ARG A 108 -0.94 21.53 -5.60
N PHE A 109 -1.72 22.63 -5.54
CA PHE A 109 -2.98 22.71 -4.81
C PHE A 109 -4.20 23.06 -5.67
N GLY A 110 -4.06 23.10 -6.99
CA GLY A 110 -5.18 23.31 -7.89
C GLY A 110 -6.20 22.15 -7.89
N PRO A 111 -7.30 22.28 -8.64
CA PRO A 111 -8.35 21.25 -8.70
C PRO A 111 -7.86 19.87 -9.11
N ASP A 112 -6.84 19.82 -9.99
CA ASP A 112 -6.16 18.57 -10.42
C ASP A 112 -4.70 18.57 -9.95
N GLY A 113 -4.43 19.15 -8.79
CA GLY A 113 -3.09 19.35 -8.28
C GLY A 113 -2.41 18.09 -7.78
N ASP A 114 -1.08 18.19 -7.60
CA ASP A 114 -0.25 17.08 -7.15
C ASP A 114 -0.71 16.50 -5.79
N TRP A 115 -1.38 17.30 -4.95
CA TRP A 115 -1.93 16.85 -3.66
C TRP A 115 -2.96 15.75 -3.82
N LEU A 116 -3.85 15.83 -4.83
CA LEU A 116 -4.82 14.78 -5.12
C LEU A 116 -4.14 13.49 -5.59
N VAL A 117 -3.06 13.63 -6.37
CA VAL A 117 -2.28 12.48 -6.82
C VAL A 117 -1.62 11.78 -5.63
N GLN A 118 -1.08 12.55 -4.67
CA GLN A 118 -0.49 11.98 -3.46
C GLN A 118 -1.54 11.29 -2.59
N GLU A 119 -2.71 11.90 -2.40
CA GLU A 119 -3.83 11.30 -1.68
C GLU A 119 -4.24 9.97 -2.31
N LYS A 120 -4.40 9.94 -3.64
CA LYS A 120 -4.70 8.72 -4.39
C LYS A 120 -3.66 7.61 -4.22
N ILE A 121 -2.38 7.96 -4.13
CA ILE A 121 -1.30 6.98 -4.01
C ILE A 121 -1.20 6.45 -2.58
N LEU A 122 -1.33 7.31 -1.58
CA LEU A 122 -1.05 6.99 -0.19
C LEU A 122 -2.29 6.54 0.59
N ILE A 123 -3.41 7.21 0.41
CA ILE A 123 -4.60 7.06 1.26
C ILE A 123 -5.65 6.16 0.60
N GLN A 124 -5.92 6.35 -0.68
CA GLN A 124 -6.99 5.63 -1.36
C GLN A 124 -6.84 4.11 -1.30
N PRO A 125 -5.66 3.49 -1.45
CA PRO A 125 -5.51 2.03 -1.38
C PRO A 125 -6.00 1.45 -0.05
N ILE A 126 -5.74 2.15 1.06
CA ILE A 126 -6.16 1.73 2.40
C ILE A 126 -7.68 1.85 2.54
N GLN A 127 -8.27 2.93 2.04
CA GLN A 127 -9.73 3.07 2.00
C GLN A 127 -10.41 1.99 1.16
N ASP A 128 -9.83 1.64 0.01
CA ASP A 128 -10.33 0.59 -0.88
C ASP A 128 -10.26 -0.79 -0.20
N GLU A 129 -9.22 -1.06 0.58
CA GLU A 129 -9.10 -2.29 1.37
C GLU A 129 -10.19 -2.37 2.45
N VAL A 130 -10.40 -1.29 3.21
CA VAL A 130 -11.50 -1.22 4.19
C VAL A 130 -12.84 -1.47 3.50
N LEU A 131 -13.09 -0.84 2.35
CA LEU A 131 -14.31 -1.02 1.57
C LEU A 131 -14.51 -2.48 1.15
N ALA A 132 -13.44 -3.15 0.67
CA ALA A 132 -13.51 -4.56 0.30
C ALA A 132 -13.86 -5.47 1.50
N ILE A 133 -13.37 -5.16 2.68
CA ILE A 133 -13.70 -5.89 3.91
C ILE A 133 -15.15 -5.62 4.32
N VAL A 134 -15.62 -4.38 4.21
CA VAL A 134 -17.03 -4.01 4.46
C VAL A 134 -17.96 -4.79 3.53
N GLN A 135 -17.64 -4.90 2.24
CA GLN A 135 -18.40 -5.68 1.27
C GLN A 135 -18.43 -7.17 1.65
N LYS A 136 -17.31 -7.77 2.00
CA LYS A 136 -17.26 -9.17 2.48
C LYS A 136 -18.12 -9.40 3.73
N ILE A 137 -18.15 -8.43 4.64
CA ILE A 137 -18.99 -8.49 5.85
C ILE A 137 -20.48 -8.34 5.48
N ALA A 138 -20.81 -7.43 4.55
CA ALA A 138 -22.15 -7.23 4.06
C ALA A 138 -22.72 -8.52 3.47
N ASP A 139 -21.99 -9.16 2.56
CA ASP A 139 -22.39 -10.41 1.92
C ASP A 139 -22.55 -11.54 2.94
N LYS A 140 -21.56 -11.73 3.81
CA LYS A 140 -21.58 -12.78 4.84
C LYS A 140 -22.74 -12.65 5.81
N ASN A 141 -23.03 -11.43 6.26
CA ASN A 141 -24.07 -11.14 7.25
C ASN A 141 -25.41 -10.76 6.61
N LYS A 142 -25.49 -10.75 5.26
CA LYS A 142 -26.69 -10.45 4.50
C LYS A 142 -27.27 -9.06 4.82
N PHE A 143 -26.40 -8.05 4.89
CA PHE A 143 -26.84 -6.66 4.93
C PHE A 143 -27.33 -6.24 3.55
N ASP A 144 -28.48 -5.55 3.52
CA ASP A 144 -28.99 -4.98 2.30
C ASP A 144 -28.37 -3.60 2.02
N PHE A 145 -28.03 -2.83 3.09
CA PHE A 145 -27.35 -1.53 3.00
C PHE A 145 -26.37 -1.35 4.16
N ILE A 146 -25.21 -0.74 3.87
CA ILE A 146 -24.27 -0.22 4.85
C ILE A 146 -23.97 1.24 4.49
N PHE A 147 -24.19 2.15 5.43
CA PHE A 147 -23.93 3.57 5.28
C PHE A 147 -22.66 3.97 6.02
N ASP A 148 -21.91 4.92 5.46
CA ASP A 148 -20.81 5.55 6.17
C ASP A 148 -21.29 6.84 6.83
N LYS A 149 -21.22 6.90 8.15
CA LYS A 149 -21.62 8.09 8.93
C LYS A 149 -20.57 9.19 8.96
N SER A 150 -19.32 8.90 8.56
CA SER A 150 -18.24 9.89 8.48
C SER A 150 -18.32 10.76 7.23
N SER A 151 -19.06 10.32 6.20
CA SER A 151 -19.25 11.06 4.97
C SER A 151 -20.42 12.06 5.06
N ALA A 152 -20.70 12.78 3.97
CA ALA A 152 -21.73 13.82 3.90
C ALA A 152 -23.18 13.34 4.16
N VAL A 153 -23.39 12.06 4.47
CA VAL A 153 -24.70 11.53 4.85
C VAL A 153 -25.02 11.97 6.27
N ILE A 154 -26.01 12.86 6.40
CA ILE A 154 -26.46 13.36 7.70
C ILE A 154 -27.28 12.27 8.40
N MET A 155 -26.62 11.48 9.22
CA MET A 155 -27.30 10.54 10.13
C MET A 155 -27.50 11.21 11.48
N LEU A 156 -28.75 11.61 11.77
CA LEU A 156 -29.09 12.28 13.04
C LEU A 156 -29.17 11.33 14.23
N TYR A 157 -29.60 10.10 13.99
CA TYR A 157 -29.75 9.08 15.01
C TYR A 157 -29.68 7.67 14.43
N SER A 158 -28.99 6.78 15.12
CA SER A 158 -29.02 5.33 14.89
C SER A 158 -28.75 4.60 16.22
N GLU A 159 -29.45 3.49 16.44
CA GLU A 159 -29.13 2.63 17.57
C GLU A 159 -27.76 1.97 17.38
N LYS A 160 -27.02 1.83 18.49
CA LYS A 160 -25.66 1.25 18.50
C LYS A 160 -25.61 -0.18 17.93
N LYS A 161 -26.70 -0.93 17.98
CA LYS A 161 -26.77 -2.29 17.42
C LYS A 161 -26.55 -2.36 15.91
N TYR A 162 -26.76 -1.25 15.19
CA TYR A 162 -26.52 -1.15 13.74
C TYR A 162 -25.10 -0.70 13.41
N ASP A 163 -24.30 -0.31 14.40
CA ASP A 163 -22.87 0.05 14.22
C ASP A 163 -22.03 -1.21 14.06
N ILE A 164 -21.48 -1.37 12.86
CA ILE A 164 -20.59 -2.49 12.56
C ILE A 164 -19.12 -2.07 12.44
N SER A 165 -18.76 -0.84 12.81
CA SER A 165 -17.39 -0.31 12.72
C SER A 165 -16.38 -1.20 13.43
N GLU A 166 -16.68 -1.63 14.66
CA GLU A 166 -15.84 -2.54 15.43
C GLU A 166 -15.68 -3.93 14.78
N LEU A 167 -16.74 -4.42 14.14
CA LEU A 167 -16.69 -5.70 13.43
C LEU A 167 -15.76 -5.61 12.22
N VAL A 168 -15.84 -4.50 11.49
CA VAL A 168 -14.95 -4.20 10.35
C VAL A 168 -13.51 -4.10 10.83
N LEU A 169 -13.23 -3.27 11.84
CA LEU A 169 -11.90 -3.06 12.40
C LEU A 169 -11.25 -4.39 12.85
N ARG A 170 -11.98 -5.20 13.60
CA ARG A 170 -11.48 -6.52 14.02
C ARG A 170 -11.18 -7.45 12.84
N SER A 171 -11.93 -7.33 11.76
CA SER A 171 -11.71 -8.14 10.56
C SER A 171 -10.43 -7.71 9.83
N ILE A 172 -10.17 -6.40 9.77
CA ILE A 172 -8.93 -5.82 9.22
C ILE A 172 -7.73 -6.31 10.03
N LEU A 173 -7.71 -6.05 11.33
CA LEU A 173 -6.61 -6.42 12.22
C LEU A 173 -6.31 -7.93 12.23
N ARG A 174 -7.34 -8.75 12.01
CA ARG A 174 -7.15 -10.20 11.86
C ARG A 174 -6.49 -10.55 10.54
N GLN A 175 -6.87 -9.89 9.45
CA GLN A 175 -6.28 -10.11 8.13
C GLN A 175 -4.82 -9.69 8.10
N GLU A 176 -4.48 -8.50 8.61
CA GLU A 176 -3.11 -8.02 8.77
C GLU A 176 -2.24 -8.99 9.58
N LYS A 177 -2.78 -9.53 10.68
CA LYS A 177 -2.05 -10.52 11.50
C LYS A 177 -1.76 -11.80 10.72
N ILE A 178 -2.70 -12.29 9.92
CA ILE A 178 -2.52 -13.50 9.10
C ILE A 178 -1.46 -13.24 8.04
N GLU A 179 -1.54 -12.12 7.35
CA GLU A 179 -0.60 -11.74 6.29
C GLU A 179 0.84 -11.58 6.84
N ASN A 180 1.00 -10.94 8.00
CA ASN A 180 2.29 -10.81 8.66
C ASN A 180 2.89 -12.17 9.04
N LEU A 181 2.07 -13.12 9.53
CA LEU A 181 2.52 -14.48 9.82
C LEU A 181 2.92 -15.24 8.55
N GLU A 182 2.18 -15.09 7.45
CA GLU A 182 2.52 -15.71 6.16
C GLU A 182 3.86 -15.18 5.62
N ILE A 183 4.10 -13.86 5.71
CA ILE A 183 5.38 -13.24 5.34
C ILE A 183 6.52 -13.79 6.20
N GLU A 184 6.35 -13.89 7.51
CA GLU A 184 7.35 -14.41 8.43
C GLU A 184 7.70 -15.87 8.11
N PHE A 185 6.70 -16.73 7.87
CA PHE A 185 6.91 -18.12 7.45
C PHE A 185 7.61 -18.25 6.09
N GLU A 186 7.26 -17.38 5.14
CA GLU A 186 7.97 -17.37 3.84
C GLU A 186 9.43 -16.98 3.98
N ASP A 187 9.73 -16.00 4.81
CA ASP A 187 11.10 -15.54 5.03
C ASP A 187 11.95 -16.58 5.78
N GLU A 188 11.36 -17.25 6.77
CA GLU A 188 12.03 -18.40 7.43
C GLU A 188 12.32 -19.52 6.43
N ARG A 189 11.36 -19.87 5.56
CA ARG A 189 11.53 -20.88 4.53
C ARG A 189 12.61 -20.50 3.51
N LYS A 190 12.68 -19.21 3.11
CA LYS A 190 13.75 -18.72 2.23
C LYS A 190 15.11 -18.84 2.88
N LYS A 191 15.26 -18.47 4.15
CA LYS A 191 16.51 -18.61 4.92
C LYS A 191 16.95 -20.08 5.01
N GLU A 192 16.03 -20.99 5.29
CA GLU A 192 16.33 -22.43 5.36
C GLU A 192 16.82 -22.99 4.02
N ILE A 193 16.17 -22.60 2.91
CA ILE A 193 16.56 -22.99 1.55
C ILE A 193 17.96 -22.46 1.21
N GLU A 194 18.26 -21.23 1.55
CA GLU A 194 19.56 -20.61 1.30
C GLU A 194 20.67 -21.29 2.11
N GLU A 195 20.41 -21.62 3.37
CA GLU A 195 21.36 -22.37 4.20
C GLU A 195 21.63 -23.77 3.66
N LYS A 196 20.59 -24.50 3.26
CA LYS A 196 20.74 -25.81 2.60
C LYS A 196 21.56 -25.70 1.32
N ARG A 197 21.33 -24.67 0.51
CA ARG A 197 22.10 -24.39 -0.71
C ARG A 197 23.57 -24.10 -0.39
N ARG A 198 23.86 -23.28 0.62
CA ARG A 198 25.20 -22.98 1.08
C ARG A 198 25.96 -24.24 1.53
N LEU A 199 25.32 -25.07 2.37
CA LEU A 199 25.89 -26.33 2.83
C LEU A 199 26.17 -27.31 1.67
N ALA A 200 25.25 -27.39 0.70
CA ALA A 200 25.44 -28.22 -0.50
C ALA A 200 26.63 -27.73 -1.37
N LEU A 201 26.78 -26.42 -1.53
CA LEU A 201 27.90 -25.83 -2.25
C LEU A 201 29.24 -26.11 -1.54
N GLU A 202 29.28 -25.97 -0.22
CA GLU A 202 30.49 -26.27 0.59
C GLU A 202 30.86 -27.74 0.50
N LYS A 203 29.89 -28.65 0.60
CA LYS A 203 30.10 -30.10 0.44
C LYS A 203 30.64 -30.43 -0.95
N ASN A 204 30.10 -29.81 -2.00
CA ASN A 204 30.58 -30.00 -3.36
C ASN A 204 31.99 -29.44 -3.56
N LYS A 205 32.33 -28.30 -2.95
CA LYS A 205 33.68 -27.75 -2.96
C LYS A 205 34.69 -28.70 -2.29
N LYS A 206 34.40 -29.17 -1.08
CA LYS A 206 35.23 -30.16 -0.38
C LYS A 206 35.45 -31.43 -1.19
N ARG A 207 34.41 -31.90 -1.88
CA ARG A 207 34.50 -33.09 -2.77
C ARG A 207 35.39 -32.81 -3.98
N ARG A 208 35.27 -31.65 -4.61
CA ARG A 208 36.15 -31.24 -5.73
C ARG A 208 37.60 -31.14 -5.31
N ASP A 209 37.87 -30.53 -4.15
CA ASP A 209 39.23 -30.35 -3.61
C ASP A 209 39.88 -31.72 -3.30
N SER A 210 39.10 -32.66 -2.71
CA SER A 210 39.60 -34.03 -2.46
C SER A 210 39.92 -34.80 -3.74
N VAL A 211 39.04 -34.66 -4.75
CA VAL A 211 39.30 -35.32 -6.07
C VAL A 211 40.49 -34.67 -6.78
N SER A 212 40.67 -33.36 -6.68
CA SER A 212 41.83 -32.67 -7.22
C SER A 212 43.13 -33.14 -6.58
N LYS A 213 43.20 -33.20 -5.23
CA LYS A 213 44.34 -33.72 -4.49
C LYS A 213 44.71 -35.14 -4.87
N LEU A 214 43.70 -36.01 -5.01
CA LEU A 214 43.90 -37.41 -5.43
C LEU A 214 44.47 -37.52 -6.85
N ARG A 215 44.03 -36.65 -7.78
CA ARG A 215 44.58 -36.58 -9.14
C ARG A 215 46.02 -36.11 -9.16
N GLU A 216 46.39 -35.17 -8.32
CA GLU A 216 47.77 -34.68 -8.18
C GLU A 216 48.71 -35.77 -7.62
N LEU A 217 48.27 -36.47 -6.56
CA LEU A 217 49.03 -37.60 -6.00
C LEU A 217 49.27 -38.69 -7.04
N LYS A 218 48.23 -39.07 -7.82
CA LYS A 218 48.39 -40.05 -8.92
C LYS A 218 49.35 -39.57 -10.01
N LYS A 219 49.33 -38.29 -10.36
CA LYS A 219 50.27 -37.74 -11.34
C LYS A 219 51.72 -37.78 -10.82
N LEU A 220 51.95 -37.47 -9.54
CA LEU A 220 53.26 -37.59 -8.91
C LEU A 220 53.76 -39.03 -8.85
N GLU A 221 52.89 -40.00 -8.54
CA GLU A 221 53.25 -41.41 -8.52
C GLU A 221 53.63 -41.92 -9.92
N ILE A 222 52.88 -41.57 -10.94
CA ILE A 222 53.19 -41.88 -12.35
C ILE A 222 54.51 -41.27 -12.78
N LYS A 223 54.78 -40.00 -12.40
CA LYS A 223 56.04 -39.33 -12.65
C LYS A 223 57.23 -40.08 -11.98
N ARG A 224 57.10 -40.44 -10.72
CA ARG A 224 58.13 -41.20 -10.00
C ARG A 224 58.42 -42.56 -10.64
N LYS A 225 57.39 -43.30 -11.01
CA LYS A 225 57.53 -44.58 -11.76
C LYS A 225 58.23 -44.42 -13.10
N ARG A 226 57.93 -43.38 -13.86
CA ARG A 226 58.54 -43.05 -15.11
C ARG A 226 60.03 -42.68 -14.95
N ASP A 227 60.35 -41.85 -13.97
CA ASP A 227 61.74 -41.40 -13.70
C ASP A 227 62.59 -42.57 -13.18
N SER A 228 62.05 -43.52 -12.37
CA SER A 228 62.72 -44.76 -11.96
C SER A 228 63.04 -45.68 -13.14
N LEU A 229 62.04 -45.88 -14.04
CA LEU A 229 62.23 -46.67 -15.24
C LEU A 229 63.24 -46.06 -16.22
N PHE A 230 63.28 -44.72 -16.30
CA PHE A 230 64.27 -44.00 -17.13
C PHE A 230 65.67 -44.21 -16.54
N ASN A 231 65.87 -44.12 -15.24
CA ASN A 231 67.13 -44.33 -14.57
C ASN A 231 67.66 -45.79 -14.68
N ILE A 232 66.72 -46.79 -14.63
CA ILE A 232 67.06 -48.20 -14.85
C ILE A 232 67.52 -48.41 -16.33
N LYS A 233 66.82 -47.85 -17.32
CA LYS A 233 67.21 -47.92 -18.69
C LYS A 233 68.54 -47.26 -19.00
N LYS A 234 68.92 -46.17 -18.29
CA LYS A 234 70.19 -45.49 -18.38
C LYS A 234 71.35 -46.34 -17.84
N LYS A 235 71.12 -47.09 -16.73
CA LYS A 235 72.12 -48.00 -16.14
C LYS A 235 72.35 -49.29 -16.94
N ILE A 236 71.43 -49.70 -17.79
CA ILE A 236 71.56 -50.86 -18.64
C ILE A 236 72.31 -50.55 -19.98
N LYS A 237 72.41 -49.23 -20.33
CA LYS A 237 73.09 -48.78 -21.54
C LYS A 237 74.56 -48.31 -21.34
N THR A 238 75.01 -48.33 -20.10
CA THR A 238 76.43 -48.13 -19.73
C THR A 238 77.01 -49.47 -19.32
#